data_0ee7b8ed50542ba321c50cd306240a6b
#
_entry.id   0ee7b8ed50542ba321c50cd306240a6b
#
_cell.length_a   1.000
_cell.length_b   1.000
_cell.length_c   1.000
_cell.angle_alpha   90.00
_cell.angle_beta   90.00
_cell.angle_gamma   90.00
#
_symmetry.space_group_name_H-M   'P 1'
#
loop_
_entity.id
_entity.type
_entity.pdbx_description
1 polymer ?
#
loop_
_entity_poly.entity_id
_entity_poly.type
_entity_poly.pdbx_seq_one_letter_code
_entity_poly.pdbx_strand_id
1 'polypeptide(L)'
;MKNETFMKEKAVFPLIISMSLPMVISMCVNSLYNIVDSYFVAKISEDAMTALSLIFPVQNFINAVVIGFGVGINALIAFYLGAKDIQNANDIANQGFILSLIHGIVLTIGGIAVINPFLKAFTSNDGIIKLGIEYCSVVFLFTTINSLNLYFEKLFQSFGNMKITMIGLGVGCITNIILDPIMIFGLGFMPKMGIKGAALATGIGQCVTFVIYIVYYLAKPTSVKVNKAYLKLTGKTIKSLYLIGIPAILNLALPSLLISSLNAILAAFSQVYVLVLGVYYKLQTFLYLTANGIVQGMRPIIAYNYGAKEYKRVKKIYNYVLIMIAVIMAVGTVLCLTIPSNIISLFTTNAETVKVGASALKIISAGFVVSAVSVTSCGALEALNKGKESLVISLCRYLVIIVPCAFLLSKIVGANGVWNAFWITEALTAVISFVVYKKSVKLK
;
A
#
# COMPACT_ATOMS: atom_id res chain seq x y z
N MET A 1 20.95 7.33 23.32
CA MET A 1 20.58 7.23 21.90
C MET A 1 20.45 5.74 21.59
N LYS A 2 19.30 5.25 21.11
CA LYS A 2 19.28 3.91 20.49
C LYS A 2 20.10 4.04 19.22
N ASN A 3 21.17 3.31 19.17
CA ASN A 3 22.15 3.40 18.10
C ASN A 3 21.56 2.65 16.91
N GLU A 4 21.16 3.35 15.82
CA GLU A 4 20.63 2.74 14.58
C GLU A 4 21.66 1.83 13.91
N THR A 5 22.87 1.77 14.46
CA THR A 5 23.94 0.86 14.01
C THR A 5 23.50 -0.62 14.01
N PHE A 6 22.48 -1.00 14.79
CA PHE A 6 21.94 -2.36 14.74
C PHE A 6 21.51 -2.78 13.32
N MET A 7 21.08 -1.82 12.47
CA MET A 7 20.73 -2.08 11.07
C MET A 7 21.96 -2.50 10.24
N LYS A 8 23.15 -2.11 10.68
CA LYS A 8 24.42 -2.49 10.07
C LYS A 8 25.07 -3.71 10.75
N GLU A 9 24.90 -3.86 12.06
CA GLU A 9 25.65 -4.82 12.87
C GLU A 9 24.94 -6.17 13.04
N LYS A 10 23.61 -6.16 13.22
CA LYS A 10 22.82 -7.37 13.47
C LYS A 10 22.89 -8.32 12.27
N ALA A 11 22.92 -9.64 12.50
CA ALA A 11 22.84 -10.64 11.44
C ALA A 11 21.65 -10.39 10.49
N VAL A 12 21.86 -10.54 9.16
CA VAL A 12 20.92 -10.04 8.14
C VAL A 12 19.55 -10.70 8.26
N PHE A 13 19.46 -12.02 8.38
CA PHE A 13 18.17 -12.72 8.44
C PHE A 13 17.33 -12.34 9.68
N PRO A 14 17.87 -12.42 10.93
CA PRO A 14 17.15 -11.93 12.11
C PRO A 14 16.80 -10.44 12.05
N LEU A 15 17.61 -9.62 11.37
CA LEU A 15 17.30 -8.21 11.15
C LEU A 15 16.06 -8.06 10.28
N ILE A 16 16.02 -8.73 9.11
CA ILE A 16 14.87 -8.70 8.20
C ILE A 16 13.58 -9.13 8.95
N ILE A 17 13.61 -10.26 9.66
CA ILE A 17 12.44 -10.73 10.42
C ILE A 17 12.00 -9.69 11.46
N SER A 18 12.94 -9.10 12.22
CA SER A 18 12.60 -8.11 13.25
C SER A 18 12.01 -6.82 12.69
N MET A 19 12.28 -6.50 11.44
CA MET A 19 11.76 -5.32 10.75
C MET A 19 10.48 -5.63 9.97
N SER A 20 10.40 -6.80 9.34
CA SER A 20 9.28 -7.17 8.47
C SER A 20 8.08 -7.71 9.24
N LEU A 21 8.28 -8.51 10.29
CA LEU A 21 7.18 -9.13 11.02
C LEU A 21 6.19 -8.11 11.62
N PRO A 22 6.63 -7.01 12.28
CA PRO A 22 5.70 -5.98 12.72
C PRO A 22 4.93 -5.34 11.56
N MET A 23 5.54 -5.17 10.38
CA MET A 23 4.88 -4.59 9.21
C MET A 23 3.83 -5.55 8.62
N VAL A 24 4.15 -6.83 8.53
CA VAL A 24 3.16 -7.86 8.10
C VAL A 24 1.97 -7.86 9.04
N ILE A 25 2.20 -7.87 10.36
CA ILE A 25 1.12 -7.81 11.37
C ILE A 25 0.30 -6.54 11.19
N SER A 26 0.94 -5.38 11.01
CA SER A 26 0.25 -4.10 10.78
C SER A 26 -0.66 -4.16 9.55
N MET A 27 -0.18 -4.74 8.46
CA MET A 27 -0.97 -4.89 7.23
C MET A 27 -2.13 -5.87 7.41
N CYS A 28 -1.94 -6.98 8.16
CA CYS A 28 -3.02 -7.90 8.50
C CYS A 28 -4.11 -7.21 9.32
N VAL A 29 -3.72 -6.46 10.36
CA VAL A 29 -4.66 -5.71 11.21
C VAL A 29 -5.41 -4.65 10.41
N ASN A 30 -4.71 -3.93 9.52
CA ASN A 30 -5.33 -2.94 8.63
C ASN A 30 -6.31 -3.57 7.62
N SER A 31 -5.99 -4.75 7.07
CA SER A 31 -6.93 -5.48 6.21
C SER A 31 -8.16 -5.96 6.97
N LEU A 32 -7.96 -6.48 8.19
CA LEU A 32 -9.07 -6.94 9.03
C LEU A 32 -10.00 -5.77 9.39
N TYR A 33 -9.45 -4.65 9.79
CA TYR A 33 -10.21 -3.44 10.07
C TYR A 33 -11.07 -3.02 8.86
N ASN A 34 -10.50 -2.96 7.65
CA ASN A 34 -11.27 -2.59 6.45
C ASN A 34 -12.43 -3.57 6.15
N ILE A 35 -12.26 -4.86 6.44
CA ILE A 35 -13.32 -5.87 6.29
C ILE A 35 -14.43 -5.64 7.32
N VAL A 36 -14.06 -5.39 8.57
CA VAL A 36 -15.02 -5.16 9.68
C VAL A 36 -15.82 -3.88 9.47
N ASP A 37 -15.14 -2.77 9.08
CA ASP A 37 -15.80 -1.50 8.74
C ASP A 37 -16.82 -1.70 7.61
N SER A 38 -16.41 -2.34 6.51
CA SER A 38 -17.31 -2.64 5.40
C SER A 38 -18.50 -3.54 5.80
N TYR A 39 -18.29 -4.50 6.72
CA TYR A 39 -19.36 -5.34 7.25
C TYR A 39 -20.40 -4.54 8.03
N PHE A 40 -19.98 -3.59 8.87
CA PHE A 40 -20.92 -2.76 9.62
C PHE A 40 -21.63 -1.75 8.70
N VAL A 41 -20.95 -1.17 7.72
CA VAL A 41 -21.58 -0.29 6.72
C VAL A 41 -22.62 -1.04 5.88
N ALA A 42 -22.34 -2.29 5.47
CA ALA A 42 -23.30 -3.12 4.74
C ALA A 42 -24.59 -3.40 5.54
N LYS A 43 -24.51 -3.39 6.88
CA LYS A 43 -25.70 -3.53 7.75
C LYS A 43 -26.53 -2.26 7.89
N ILE A 44 -26.06 -1.12 7.43
CA ILE A 44 -26.86 0.12 7.40
C ILE A 44 -27.89 0.04 6.29
N SER A 45 -27.44 -0.16 5.04
CA SER A 45 -28.27 -0.34 3.84
C SER A 45 -27.39 -0.73 2.63
N GLU A 46 -28.00 -1.27 1.56
CA GLU A 46 -27.32 -1.53 0.30
C GLU A 46 -26.82 -0.22 -0.35
N ASP A 47 -27.60 0.87 -0.23
CA ASP A 47 -27.20 2.20 -0.73
C ASP A 47 -25.95 2.72 -0.02
N ALA A 48 -25.81 2.48 1.30
CA ALA A 48 -24.62 2.88 2.06
C ALA A 48 -23.38 2.12 1.59
N MET A 49 -23.50 0.82 1.32
CA MET A 49 -22.42 0.01 0.79
C MET A 49 -22.06 0.40 -0.65
N THR A 50 -23.04 0.74 -1.45
CA THR A 50 -22.87 1.26 -2.82
C THR A 50 -22.14 2.60 -2.80
N ALA A 51 -22.55 3.51 -1.91
CA ALA A 51 -21.89 4.80 -1.72
C ALA A 51 -20.42 4.61 -1.34
N LEU A 52 -20.10 3.73 -0.35
CA LEU A 52 -18.74 3.44 0.06
C LEU A 52 -17.90 2.88 -1.11
N SER A 53 -18.47 2.00 -1.91
CA SER A 53 -17.81 1.42 -3.08
C SER A 53 -17.47 2.47 -4.16
N LEU A 54 -18.38 3.42 -4.41
CA LEU A 54 -18.15 4.51 -5.35
C LEU A 54 -17.08 5.48 -4.88
N ILE A 55 -16.97 5.72 -3.57
CA ILE A 55 -15.99 6.61 -2.97
C ILE A 55 -14.57 6.00 -2.94
N PHE A 56 -14.48 4.67 -2.89
CA PHE A 56 -13.23 3.94 -2.72
C PHE A 56 -12.09 4.40 -3.65
N PRO A 57 -12.28 4.68 -4.95
CA PRO A 57 -11.22 5.18 -5.82
C PRO A 57 -10.62 6.51 -5.37
N VAL A 58 -11.46 7.43 -4.86
CA VAL A 58 -10.99 8.74 -4.36
C VAL A 58 -10.17 8.56 -3.08
N GLN A 59 -10.64 7.73 -2.14
CA GLN A 59 -9.91 7.41 -0.93
C GLN A 59 -8.57 6.71 -1.24
N ASN A 60 -8.58 5.78 -2.19
CA ASN A 60 -7.37 5.07 -2.61
C ASN A 60 -6.35 6.02 -3.25
N PHE A 61 -6.79 6.99 -4.05
CA PHE A 61 -5.91 8.01 -4.61
C PHE A 61 -5.28 8.88 -3.51
N ILE A 62 -6.07 9.36 -2.54
CA ILE A 62 -5.59 10.12 -1.39
C ILE A 62 -4.53 9.31 -0.62
N ASN A 63 -4.83 8.06 -0.31
CA ASN A 63 -3.89 7.18 0.38
C ASN A 63 -2.62 6.92 -0.44
N ALA A 64 -2.73 6.74 -1.76
CA ALA A 64 -1.57 6.55 -2.63
C ALA A 64 -0.64 7.77 -2.59
N VAL A 65 -1.18 8.99 -2.59
CA VAL A 65 -0.39 10.22 -2.49
C VAL A 65 0.36 10.27 -1.15
N VAL A 66 -0.35 10.05 -0.05
CA VAL A 66 0.23 10.15 1.30
C VAL A 66 1.27 9.05 1.56
N ILE A 67 0.96 7.80 1.21
CA ILE A 67 1.87 6.65 1.40
C ILE A 67 3.09 6.79 0.49
N GLY A 68 2.89 7.12 -0.80
CA GLY A 68 3.97 7.22 -1.77
C GLY A 68 4.95 8.34 -1.42
N PHE A 69 4.47 9.50 -0.98
CA PHE A 69 5.33 10.56 -0.48
C PHE A 69 6.12 10.12 0.77
N GLY A 70 5.46 9.40 1.69
CA GLY A 70 6.09 8.83 2.88
C GLY A 70 7.22 7.83 2.58
N VAL A 71 7.15 7.08 1.46
CA VAL A 71 8.25 6.20 1.01
C VAL A 71 9.52 7.01 0.76
N GLY A 72 9.41 8.20 0.15
CA GLY A 72 10.54 9.09 -0.07
C GLY A 72 11.17 9.57 1.24
N ILE A 73 10.35 9.95 2.22
CA ILE A 73 10.80 10.36 3.56
C ILE A 73 11.58 9.22 4.22
N ASN A 74 11.00 8.01 4.25
CA ASN A 74 11.63 6.84 4.85
C ASN A 74 12.99 6.51 4.24
N ALA A 75 13.06 6.44 2.91
CA ALA A 75 14.28 6.07 2.19
C ALA A 75 15.41 7.09 2.40
N LEU A 76 15.09 8.39 2.30
CA LEU A 76 16.12 9.45 2.43
C LEU A 76 16.62 9.59 3.85
N ILE A 77 15.75 9.57 4.87
CA ILE A 77 16.18 9.64 6.27
C ILE A 77 17.08 8.44 6.60
N ALA A 78 16.64 7.22 6.27
CA ALA A 78 17.43 6.02 6.54
C ALA A 78 18.79 6.06 5.83
N PHE A 79 18.83 6.55 4.58
CA PHE A 79 20.08 6.73 3.83
C PHE A 79 21.04 7.69 4.53
N TYR A 80 20.57 8.90 4.91
CA TYR A 80 21.42 9.90 5.55
C TYR A 80 21.88 9.48 6.95
N LEU A 81 21.03 8.74 7.71
CA LEU A 81 21.44 8.15 8.98
C LEU A 81 22.55 7.12 8.78
N GLY A 82 22.45 6.29 7.75
CA GLY A 82 23.49 5.34 7.37
C GLY A 82 24.80 6.02 6.97
N ALA A 83 24.71 7.13 6.26
CA ALA A 83 25.84 7.98 5.87
C ALA A 83 26.41 8.81 7.03
N LYS A 84 25.81 8.77 8.23
CA LYS A 84 26.11 9.62 9.40
C LYS A 84 25.93 11.12 9.14
N ASP A 85 25.12 11.48 8.16
CA ASP A 85 24.79 12.86 7.80
C ASP A 85 23.48 13.28 8.49
N ILE A 86 23.61 13.59 9.78
CA ILE A 86 22.47 13.95 10.63
C ILE A 86 21.80 15.26 10.18
N GLN A 87 22.56 16.18 9.61
CA GLN A 87 22.03 17.45 9.13
C GLN A 87 21.03 17.23 7.99
N ASN A 88 21.44 16.54 6.93
CA ASN A 88 20.52 16.22 5.83
C ASN A 88 19.36 15.32 6.27
N ALA A 89 19.57 14.39 7.23
CA ALA A 89 18.47 13.61 7.81
C ALA A 89 17.43 14.51 8.50
N ASN A 90 17.88 15.52 9.28
CA ASN A 90 17.00 16.51 9.90
C ASN A 90 16.28 17.38 8.85
N ASP A 91 16.97 17.82 7.81
CA ASP A 91 16.38 18.61 6.73
C ASP A 91 15.26 17.85 6.02
N ILE A 92 15.49 16.56 5.69
CA ILE A 92 14.46 15.69 5.08
C ILE A 92 13.28 15.51 6.03
N ALA A 93 13.51 15.25 7.31
CA ALA A 93 12.42 15.04 8.27
C ALA A 93 11.57 16.31 8.44
N ASN A 94 12.20 17.47 8.63
CA ASN A 94 11.49 18.73 8.87
C ASN A 94 10.71 19.19 7.64
N GLN A 95 11.35 19.17 6.47
CA GLN A 95 10.68 19.53 5.21
C GLN A 95 9.62 18.50 4.81
N GLY A 96 9.89 17.21 5.07
CA GLY A 96 8.90 16.14 4.91
C GLY A 96 7.67 16.33 5.78
N PHE A 97 7.85 16.81 7.02
CA PHE A 97 6.73 17.15 7.92
C PHE A 97 5.85 18.26 7.34
N ILE A 98 6.48 19.37 6.92
CA ILE A 98 5.76 20.52 6.33
C ILE A 98 5.01 20.09 5.06
N LEU A 99 5.68 19.36 4.17
CA LEU A 99 5.06 18.90 2.92
C LEU A 99 3.93 17.89 3.18
N SER A 100 4.08 17.01 4.18
CA SER A 100 2.98 16.10 4.58
C SER A 100 1.78 16.87 5.12
N LEU A 101 2.02 17.94 5.89
CA LEU A 101 0.95 18.83 6.37
C LEU A 101 0.25 19.53 5.18
N ILE A 102 1.02 20.08 4.25
CA ILE A 102 0.48 20.73 3.04
C ILE A 102 -0.33 19.72 2.20
N HIS A 103 0.22 18.53 1.94
CA HIS A 103 -0.51 17.47 1.23
C HIS A 103 -1.82 17.12 1.95
N GLY A 104 -1.78 16.96 3.27
CA GLY A 104 -2.97 16.69 4.07
C GLY A 104 -4.05 17.75 3.88
N ILE A 105 -3.69 19.03 3.98
CA ILE A 105 -4.62 20.16 3.79
C ILE A 105 -5.16 20.21 2.36
N VAL A 106 -4.29 20.11 1.36
CA VAL A 106 -4.68 20.15 -0.06
C VAL A 106 -5.60 18.98 -0.40
N LEU A 107 -5.29 17.77 0.09
CA LEU A 107 -6.12 16.58 -0.14
C LEU A 107 -7.45 16.64 0.62
N THR A 108 -7.49 17.26 1.81
CA THR A 108 -8.73 17.53 2.54
C THR A 108 -9.66 18.43 1.73
N ILE A 109 -9.14 19.59 1.33
CA ILE A 109 -9.93 20.58 0.57
C ILE A 109 -10.34 20.00 -0.80
N GLY A 110 -9.38 19.41 -1.51
CA GLY A 110 -9.62 18.81 -2.83
C GLY A 110 -10.61 17.66 -2.79
N GLY A 111 -10.49 16.77 -1.79
CA GLY A 111 -11.42 15.64 -1.60
C GLY A 111 -12.85 16.11 -1.35
N ILE A 112 -13.04 17.08 -0.46
CA ILE A 112 -14.37 17.66 -0.16
C ILE A 112 -14.95 18.37 -1.40
N ALA A 113 -14.13 19.11 -2.14
CA ALA A 113 -14.58 19.81 -3.33
C ALA A 113 -14.98 18.88 -4.49
N VAL A 114 -14.25 17.78 -4.68
CA VAL A 114 -14.43 16.88 -5.82
C VAL A 114 -15.53 15.84 -5.59
N ILE A 115 -15.87 15.49 -4.33
CA ILE A 115 -16.74 14.35 -4.08
C ILE A 115 -18.15 14.47 -4.66
N ASN A 116 -18.78 15.64 -4.59
CA ASN A 116 -20.13 15.84 -5.12
C ASN A 116 -20.18 15.71 -6.65
N PRO A 117 -19.37 16.44 -7.46
CA PRO A 117 -19.34 16.22 -8.91
C PRO A 117 -18.90 14.81 -9.28
N PHE A 118 -18.00 14.21 -8.53
CA PHE A 118 -17.56 12.83 -8.74
C PHE A 118 -18.74 11.84 -8.60
N LEU A 119 -19.48 11.87 -7.49
CA LEU A 119 -20.61 10.96 -7.28
C LEU A 119 -21.71 11.15 -8.34
N LYS A 120 -22.02 12.39 -8.70
CA LYS A 120 -23.01 12.70 -9.76
C LYS A 120 -22.61 12.19 -11.14
N ALA A 121 -21.31 12.01 -11.40
CA ALA A 121 -20.82 11.42 -12.64
C ALA A 121 -21.04 9.89 -12.72
N PHE A 122 -21.20 9.21 -11.57
CA PHE A 122 -21.31 7.76 -11.52
C PHE A 122 -22.71 7.24 -11.16
N THR A 123 -23.56 8.06 -10.55
CA THR A 123 -24.92 7.67 -10.18
C THR A 123 -25.87 8.86 -10.21
N SER A 124 -27.13 8.60 -10.57
CA SER A 124 -28.25 9.54 -10.47
C SER A 124 -29.14 9.31 -9.25
N ASN A 125 -28.79 8.33 -8.38
CA ASN A 125 -29.54 8.06 -7.16
C ASN A 125 -29.15 9.08 -6.06
N ASP A 126 -30.06 10.01 -5.76
CA ASP A 126 -29.85 11.07 -4.76
C ASP A 126 -29.56 10.50 -3.35
N GLY A 127 -30.14 9.35 -3.00
CA GLY A 127 -29.89 8.66 -1.73
C GLY A 127 -28.43 8.24 -1.59
N ILE A 128 -27.88 7.60 -2.62
CA ILE A 128 -26.47 7.17 -2.67
C ILE A 128 -25.55 8.39 -2.66
N ILE A 129 -25.85 9.43 -3.44
CA ILE A 129 -25.07 10.68 -3.47
C ILE A 129 -25.04 11.31 -2.09
N LYS A 130 -26.19 11.43 -1.41
CA LYS A 130 -26.30 12.00 -0.08
C LYS A 130 -25.44 11.21 0.94
N LEU A 131 -25.58 9.88 0.98
CA LEU A 131 -24.79 9.02 1.87
C LEU A 131 -23.29 9.14 1.60
N GLY A 132 -22.90 9.20 0.33
CA GLY A 132 -21.52 9.39 -0.07
C GLY A 132 -20.92 10.71 0.39
N ILE A 133 -21.67 11.83 0.23
CA ILE A 133 -21.25 13.14 0.71
C ILE A 133 -21.19 13.16 2.24
N GLU A 134 -22.15 12.56 2.93
CA GLU A 134 -22.19 12.48 4.39
C GLU A 134 -20.97 11.73 4.95
N TYR A 135 -20.58 10.64 4.33
CA TYR A 135 -19.37 9.89 4.70
C TYR A 135 -18.09 10.69 4.42
N CYS A 136 -17.93 11.18 3.18
CA CYS A 136 -16.72 11.86 2.75
C CYS A 136 -16.49 13.21 3.45
N SER A 137 -17.57 13.96 3.72
CA SER A 137 -17.44 15.24 4.46
C SER A 137 -16.83 15.05 5.84
N VAL A 138 -17.05 13.89 6.46
CA VAL A 138 -16.44 13.57 7.76
C VAL A 138 -15.04 12.96 7.57
N VAL A 139 -14.89 11.89 6.78
CA VAL A 139 -13.62 11.17 6.69
C VAL A 139 -12.50 12.05 6.10
N PHE A 140 -12.83 12.95 5.15
CA PHE A 140 -11.82 13.82 4.55
C PHE A 140 -11.34 14.93 5.50
N LEU A 141 -12.08 15.32 6.51
CA LEU A 141 -11.58 16.22 7.56
C LEU A 141 -10.39 15.63 8.32
N PHE A 142 -10.33 14.31 8.41
CA PHE A 142 -9.22 13.61 9.07
C PHE A 142 -8.04 13.30 8.12
N THR A 143 -8.13 13.65 6.83
CA THR A 143 -7.03 13.39 5.87
C THR A 143 -5.72 14.05 6.28
N THR A 144 -5.76 15.25 6.84
CA THR A 144 -4.56 15.93 7.36
C THR A 144 -3.93 15.14 8.51
N ILE A 145 -4.74 14.61 9.43
CA ILE A 145 -4.27 13.78 10.55
C ILE A 145 -3.69 12.47 10.00
N ASN A 146 -4.36 11.85 9.04
CA ASN A 146 -3.86 10.64 8.37
C ASN A 146 -2.52 10.88 7.67
N SER A 147 -2.36 12.01 6.99
CA SER A 147 -1.09 12.40 6.36
C SER A 147 0.04 12.53 7.37
N LEU A 148 -0.23 13.13 8.54
CA LEU A 148 0.74 13.23 9.62
C LEU A 148 1.01 11.88 10.30
N ASN A 149 0.01 11.01 10.41
CA ASN A 149 0.21 9.62 10.87
C ASN A 149 1.20 8.89 9.98
N LEU A 150 1.01 8.96 8.66
CA LEU A 150 1.91 8.33 7.69
C LEU A 150 3.32 8.95 7.75
N TYR A 151 3.43 10.27 7.96
CA TYR A 151 4.71 10.91 8.18
C TYR A 151 5.44 10.31 9.39
N PHE A 152 4.81 10.25 10.58
CA PHE A 152 5.43 9.69 11.77
C PHE A 152 5.72 8.19 11.64
N GLU A 153 4.82 7.46 11.00
CA GLU A 153 5.04 6.04 10.68
C GLU A 153 6.34 5.87 9.88
N LYS A 154 6.52 6.65 8.80
CA LYS A 154 7.70 6.56 7.94
C LYS A 154 8.97 7.10 8.62
N LEU A 155 8.83 8.09 9.47
CA LEU A 155 9.89 8.58 10.33
C LEU A 155 10.38 7.48 11.29
N PHE A 156 9.48 6.80 12.01
CA PHE A 156 9.87 5.72 12.92
C PHE A 156 10.43 4.51 12.19
N GLN A 157 9.87 4.16 11.03
CA GLN A 157 10.40 3.11 10.18
C GLN A 157 11.83 3.40 9.74
N SER A 158 12.17 4.66 9.43
CA SER A 158 13.52 5.06 9.02
C SER A 158 14.58 4.84 10.10
N PHE A 159 14.18 4.87 11.37
CA PHE A 159 15.03 4.54 12.54
C PHE A 159 15.06 3.04 12.86
N GLY A 160 14.33 2.23 12.09
CA GLY A 160 14.15 0.81 12.37
C GLY A 160 13.19 0.50 13.52
N ASN A 161 12.35 1.46 13.94
CA ASN A 161 11.41 1.27 15.02
C ASN A 161 10.02 0.82 14.53
N MET A 162 9.99 -0.38 13.92
CA MET A 162 8.76 -0.97 13.38
C MET A 162 7.73 -1.31 14.46
N LYS A 163 8.15 -1.52 15.71
CA LYS A 163 7.24 -1.88 16.80
C LYS A 163 6.27 -0.75 17.14
N ILE A 164 6.75 0.50 17.20
CA ILE A 164 5.87 1.63 17.48
C ILE A 164 4.89 1.88 16.35
N THR A 165 5.31 1.68 15.11
CA THR A 165 4.40 1.82 13.96
C THR A 165 3.29 0.75 13.99
N MET A 166 3.64 -0.49 14.33
CA MET A 166 2.68 -1.57 14.53
C MET A 166 1.70 -1.27 15.68
N ILE A 167 2.20 -0.81 16.83
CA ILE A 167 1.37 -0.52 17.99
C ILE A 167 0.42 0.63 17.70
N GLY A 168 0.91 1.74 17.14
CA GLY A 168 0.08 2.91 16.84
C GLY A 168 -1.04 2.58 15.87
N LEU A 169 -0.70 1.95 14.74
CA LEU A 169 -1.69 1.52 13.76
C LEU A 169 -2.66 0.49 14.34
N GLY A 170 -2.15 -0.50 15.09
CA GLY A 170 -2.96 -1.56 15.69
C GLY A 170 -3.98 -1.01 16.69
N VAL A 171 -3.57 -0.10 17.58
CA VAL A 171 -4.48 0.53 18.56
C VAL A 171 -5.51 1.40 17.84
N GLY A 172 -5.12 2.16 16.80
CA GLY A 172 -6.05 2.93 16.00
C GLY A 172 -7.11 2.07 15.31
N CYS A 173 -6.70 0.96 14.69
CA CYS A 173 -7.61 0.00 14.06
C CYS A 173 -8.57 -0.65 15.09
N ILE A 174 -8.07 -1.07 16.25
CA ILE A 174 -8.89 -1.65 17.32
C ILE A 174 -9.91 -0.61 17.83
N THR A 175 -9.48 0.64 18.02
CA THR A 175 -10.36 1.74 18.41
C THR A 175 -11.50 1.91 17.40
N ASN A 176 -11.20 1.91 16.10
CA ASN A 176 -12.21 2.00 15.05
C ASN A 176 -13.18 0.82 15.12
N ILE A 177 -12.70 -0.44 15.15
CA ILE A 177 -13.53 -1.66 15.23
C ILE A 177 -14.50 -1.62 16.40
N ILE A 178 -14.08 -1.05 17.56
CA ILE A 178 -14.94 -0.91 18.74
C ILE A 178 -15.96 0.21 18.54
N LEU A 179 -15.55 1.33 17.96
CA LEU A 179 -16.40 2.50 17.80
C LEU A 179 -17.42 2.36 16.66
N ASP A 180 -17.12 1.59 15.61
CA ASP A 180 -18.01 1.38 14.48
C ASP A 180 -19.43 0.96 14.90
N PRO A 181 -19.66 -0.15 15.61
CA PRO A 181 -21.01 -0.54 16.00
C PRO A 181 -21.64 0.45 16.97
N ILE A 182 -20.86 1.10 17.83
CA ILE A 182 -21.35 2.08 18.81
C ILE A 182 -21.90 3.31 18.10
N MET A 183 -21.18 3.86 17.14
CA MET A 183 -21.53 5.11 16.47
C MET A 183 -22.50 4.89 15.30
N ILE A 184 -22.36 3.78 14.57
CA ILE A 184 -23.24 3.45 13.46
C ILE A 184 -24.67 3.19 13.96
N PHE A 185 -24.82 2.33 14.97
CA PHE A 185 -26.12 1.86 15.43
C PHE A 185 -26.67 2.61 16.66
N GLY A 186 -25.84 3.44 17.30
CA GLY A 186 -26.26 4.20 18.49
C GLY A 186 -26.33 3.33 19.72
N LEU A 187 -25.24 2.59 20.05
CA LEU A 187 -25.20 1.75 21.24
C LEU A 187 -24.80 2.56 22.49
N GLY A 188 -25.42 2.25 23.62
CA GLY A 188 -25.17 2.92 24.89
C GLY A 188 -25.71 4.36 24.89
N PHE A 189 -24.86 5.34 25.14
CA PHE A 189 -25.23 6.77 25.24
C PHE A 189 -25.07 7.53 23.91
N MET A 190 -24.56 6.89 22.87
CA MET A 190 -24.30 7.52 21.57
C MET A 190 -25.56 7.55 20.69
N PRO A 191 -25.84 8.66 19.99
CA PRO A 191 -26.91 8.69 19.01
C PRO A 191 -26.57 7.82 17.79
N LYS A 192 -27.60 7.26 17.14
CA LYS A 192 -27.45 6.54 15.88
C LYS A 192 -27.01 7.50 14.77
N MET A 193 -25.78 7.32 14.25
CA MET A 193 -25.18 8.23 13.26
C MET A 193 -25.10 7.62 11.86
N GLY A 194 -25.39 6.32 11.70
CA GLY A 194 -25.33 5.63 10.42
C GLY A 194 -23.94 5.75 9.77
N ILE A 195 -23.89 6.06 8.46
CA ILE A 195 -22.63 6.12 7.69
C ILE A 195 -21.67 7.24 8.17
N LYS A 196 -22.20 8.32 8.75
CA LYS A 196 -21.37 9.35 9.42
C LYS A 196 -20.65 8.78 10.64
N GLY A 197 -21.29 7.84 11.35
CA GLY A 197 -20.71 7.15 12.50
C GLY A 197 -19.49 6.33 12.10
N ALA A 198 -19.55 5.59 10.99
CA ALA A 198 -18.40 4.86 10.42
C ALA A 198 -17.24 5.81 10.07
N ALA A 199 -17.53 6.92 9.37
CA ALA A 199 -16.53 7.92 9.03
C ALA A 199 -15.87 8.55 10.26
N LEU A 200 -16.65 8.84 11.30
CA LEU A 200 -16.16 9.44 12.54
C LEU A 200 -15.34 8.44 13.37
N ALA A 201 -15.77 7.18 13.46
CA ALA A 201 -15.02 6.12 14.11
C ALA A 201 -13.63 5.92 13.46
N THR A 202 -13.57 5.93 12.13
CA THR A 202 -12.32 5.93 11.37
C THR A 202 -11.44 7.13 11.74
N GLY A 203 -12.01 8.34 11.75
CA GLY A 203 -11.30 9.56 12.12
C GLY A 203 -10.75 9.53 13.55
N ILE A 204 -11.55 9.05 14.52
CA ILE A 204 -11.10 8.90 15.91
C ILE A 204 -9.96 7.89 16.02
N GLY A 205 -10.05 6.75 15.33
CA GLY A 205 -8.95 5.77 15.25
C GLY A 205 -7.66 6.39 14.73
N GLN A 206 -7.74 7.25 13.70
CA GLN A 206 -6.59 8.01 13.19
C GLN A 206 -6.05 9.02 14.20
N CYS A 207 -6.92 9.71 14.96
CA CYS A 207 -6.50 10.60 16.04
C CYS A 207 -5.78 9.86 17.16
N VAL A 208 -6.26 8.69 17.56
CA VAL A 208 -5.61 7.84 18.58
C VAL A 208 -4.22 7.40 18.11
N THR A 209 -4.08 6.96 16.85
CA THR A 209 -2.78 6.64 16.24
C THR A 209 -1.84 7.85 16.31
N PHE A 210 -2.34 9.03 15.94
CA PHE A 210 -1.56 10.27 15.95
C PHE A 210 -1.05 10.63 17.34
N VAL A 211 -1.93 10.56 18.34
CA VAL A 211 -1.57 10.83 19.73
C VAL A 211 -0.50 9.86 20.23
N ILE A 212 -0.61 8.56 19.93
CA ILE A 212 0.41 7.55 20.28
C ILE A 212 1.76 7.93 19.66
N TYR A 213 1.78 8.31 18.39
CA TYR A 213 3.02 8.66 17.69
C TYR A 213 3.64 9.94 18.25
N ILE A 214 2.85 10.98 18.52
CA ILE A 214 3.32 12.23 19.13
C ILE A 214 3.87 11.98 20.53
N VAL A 215 3.11 11.29 21.38
CA VAL A 215 3.54 10.97 22.76
C VAL A 215 4.86 10.19 22.74
N TYR A 216 4.96 9.18 21.86
CA TYR A 216 6.20 8.43 21.73
C TYR A 216 7.37 9.30 21.24
N TYR A 217 7.13 10.15 20.24
CA TYR A 217 8.15 11.05 19.69
C TYR A 217 8.68 12.03 20.75
N LEU A 218 7.80 12.59 21.57
CA LEU A 218 8.17 13.53 22.65
C LEU A 218 8.82 12.84 23.84
N ALA A 219 8.39 11.62 24.19
CA ALA A 219 8.89 10.88 25.34
C ALA A 219 10.24 10.17 25.11
N LYS A 220 10.61 9.88 23.85
CA LYS A 220 11.81 9.12 23.53
C LYS A 220 12.79 9.95 22.69
N PRO A 221 14.08 9.99 23.06
CA PRO A 221 15.08 10.66 22.24
C PRO A 221 15.17 9.98 20.87
N THR A 222 15.03 10.76 19.80
CA THR A 222 15.18 10.33 18.42
C THR A 222 16.44 10.91 17.81
N SER A 223 17.06 10.21 16.86
CA SER A 223 18.29 10.66 16.19
C SER A 223 18.04 11.85 15.27
N VAL A 224 16.80 12.00 14.82
CA VAL A 224 16.37 13.11 13.97
C VAL A 224 15.33 13.94 14.72
N LYS A 225 15.51 15.24 14.70
CA LYS A 225 14.66 16.19 15.44
C LYS A 225 13.87 17.06 14.48
N VAL A 226 12.57 17.12 14.67
CA VAL A 226 11.71 18.14 14.08
C VAL A 226 11.88 19.41 14.90
N ASN A 227 12.57 20.42 14.36
CA ASN A 227 12.90 21.67 15.05
C ASN A 227 12.76 22.86 14.09
N LYS A 228 12.34 24.00 14.63
CA LYS A 228 12.16 25.26 13.88
C LYS A 228 13.40 25.67 13.06
N ALA A 229 14.61 25.33 13.51
CA ALA A 229 15.85 25.62 12.81
C ALA A 229 15.96 24.97 11.40
N TYR A 230 15.26 23.87 11.17
CA TYR A 230 15.28 23.10 9.91
C TYR A 230 14.00 23.24 9.08
N LEU A 231 13.09 24.15 9.45
CA LEU A 231 11.79 24.32 8.75
C LEU A 231 11.91 25.10 7.42
N LYS A 232 13.12 25.51 7.03
CA LYS A 232 13.33 26.22 5.77
C LYS A 232 13.23 25.26 4.59
N LEU A 233 12.22 25.45 3.75
CA LEU A 233 12.06 24.68 2.53
C LEU A 233 13.18 24.99 1.53
N THR A 234 13.87 23.97 1.06
CA THR A 234 14.93 24.09 0.05
C THR A 234 14.57 23.27 -1.19
N GLY A 235 14.74 23.86 -2.37
CA GLY A 235 14.44 23.19 -3.63
C GLY A 235 15.18 21.85 -3.81
N LYS A 236 16.38 21.72 -3.26
CA LYS A 236 17.18 20.49 -3.31
C LYS A 236 16.48 19.35 -2.55
N THR A 237 16.05 19.60 -1.32
CA THR A 237 15.37 18.61 -0.49
C THR A 237 14.00 18.23 -1.06
N ILE A 238 13.21 19.24 -1.47
CA ILE A 238 11.92 19.04 -2.12
C ILE A 238 12.08 18.14 -3.34
N LYS A 239 13.01 18.47 -4.24
CA LYS A 239 13.30 17.67 -5.43
C LYS A 239 13.66 16.23 -5.08
N SER A 240 14.48 16.01 -4.06
CA SER A 240 14.89 14.66 -3.64
C SER A 240 13.71 13.85 -3.13
N LEU A 241 12.81 14.45 -2.33
CA LEU A 241 11.60 13.81 -1.82
C LEU A 241 10.64 13.41 -2.96
N TYR A 242 10.39 14.31 -3.91
CA TYR A 242 9.48 14.03 -5.02
C TYR A 242 10.06 13.10 -6.08
N LEU A 243 11.39 13.04 -6.24
CA LEU A 243 12.02 12.06 -7.14
C LEU A 243 11.77 10.60 -6.74
N ILE A 244 11.48 10.36 -5.46
CA ILE A 244 11.10 9.03 -4.98
C ILE A 244 9.59 8.97 -4.75
N GLY A 245 9.01 10.02 -4.16
CA GLY A 245 7.60 10.07 -3.79
C GLY A 245 6.66 9.95 -4.99
N ILE A 246 6.88 10.71 -6.08
CA ILE A 246 6.02 10.65 -7.27
C ILE A 246 6.03 9.25 -7.91
N PRO A 247 7.18 8.61 -8.18
CA PRO A 247 7.20 7.23 -8.64
C PRO A 247 6.46 6.27 -7.70
N ALA A 248 6.63 6.41 -6.40
CA ALA A 248 5.94 5.56 -5.42
C ALA A 248 4.42 5.79 -5.40
N ILE A 249 3.94 7.03 -5.55
CA ILE A 249 2.51 7.36 -5.71
C ILE A 249 1.95 6.64 -6.95
N LEU A 250 2.63 6.78 -8.09
CA LEU A 250 2.22 6.17 -9.33
C LEU A 250 2.22 4.63 -9.22
N ASN A 251 3.24 4.03 -8.60
CA ASN A 251 3.29 2.60 -8.36
C ASN A 251 2.07 2.08 -7.57
N LEU A 252 1.56 2.86 -6.62
CA LEU A 252 0.37 2.53 -5.85
C LEU A 252 -0.94 2.75 -6.62
N ALA A 253 -0.96 3.65 -7.60
CA ALA A 253 -2.14 3.94 -8.42
C ALA A 253 -2.29 3.01 -9.63
N LEU A 254 -1.19 2.53 -10.20
CA LEU A 254 -1.16 1.69 -11.42
C LEU A 254 -2.03 0.43 -11.36
N PRO A 255 -2.12 -0.33 -10.24
CA PRO A 255 -3.01 -1.48 -10.14
C PRO A 255 -4.48 -1.17 -10.43
N SER A 256 -4.96 0.02 -10.06
CA SER A 256 -6.35 0.44 -10.34
C SER A 256 -6.60 0.61 -11.83
N LEU A 257 -5.65 1.17 -12.57
CA LEU A 257 -5.71 1.29 -14.03
C LEU A 257 -5.69 -0.08 -14.70
N LEU A 258 -4.86 -0.99 -14.21
CA LEU A 258 -4.82 -2.37 -14.68
C LEU A 258 -6.17 -3.06 -14.53
N ILE A 259 -6.77 -3.01 -13.31
CA ILE A 259 -8.06 -3.65 -13.03
C ILE A 259 -9.13 -3.11 -13.97
N SER A 260 -9.21 -1.78 -14.15
CA SER A 260 -10.16 -1.16 -15.06
C SER A 260 -9.98 -1.60 -16.51
N SER A 261 -8.73 -1.67 -16.98
CA SER A 261 -8.42 -2.09 -18.35
C SER A 261 -8.79 -3.57 -18.58
N LEU A 262 -8.46 -4.46 -17.64
CA LEU A 262 -8.79 -5.88 -17.76
C LEU A 262 -10.30 -6.12 -17.64
N ASN A 263 -11.02 -5.38 -16.78
CA ASN A 263 -12.47 -5.43 -16.70
C ASN A 263 -13.12 -5.04 -18.04
N ALA A 264 -12.62 -4.00 -18.70
CA ALA A 264 -13.13 -3.58 -20.01
C ALA A 264 -12.95 -4.69 -21.08
N ILE A 265 -11.80 -5.39 -21.07
CA ILE A 265 -11.56 -6.52 -21.99
C ILE A 265 -12.48 -7.69 -21.65
N LEU A 266 -12.62 -8.08 -20.38
CA LEU A 266 -13.39 -9.23 -19.93
C LEU A 266 -14.90 -9.03 -20.04
N ALA A 267 -15.39 -7.81 -19.85
CA ALA A 267 -16.80 -7.46 -20.00
C ALA A 267 -17.35 -7.73 -21.43
N ALA A 268 -16.48 -7.68 -22.43
CA ALA A 268 -16.83 -8.04 -23.81
C ALA A 268 -17.14 -9.53 -24.01
N PHE A 269 -16.74 -10.40 -23.07
CA PHE A 269 -17.01 -11.84 -23.11
C PHE A 269 -18.22 -12.23 -22.25
N SER A 270 -18.16 -11.94 -20.94
CA SER A 270 -19.27 -12.19 -19.99
C SER A 270 -18.97 -11.54 -18.63
N GLN A 271 -20.06 -11.20 -17.90
CA GLN A 271 -19.98 -10.70 -16.51
C GLN A 271 -19.33 -11.72 -15.54
N VAL A 272 -19.41 -13.00 -15.85
CA VAL A 272 -18.75 -14.06 -15.05
C VAL A 272 -17.24 -13.85 -14.98
N TYR A 273 -16.60 -13.47 -16.09
CA TYR A 273 -15.16 -13.23 -16.12
C TYR A 273 -14.77 -11.96 -15.33
N VAL A 274 -15.59 -10.92 -15.36
CA VAL A 274 -15.40 -9.69 -14.55
C VAL A 274 -15.49 -10.04 -13.07
N LEU A 275 -16.48 -10.85 -12.67
CA LEU A 275 -16.63 -11.32 -11.30
C LEU A 275 -15.41 -12.14 -10.85
N VAL A 276 -14.94 -13.07 -11.70
CA VAL A 276 -13.76 -13.90 -11.43
C VAL A 276 -12.52 -13.05 -11.24
N LEU A 277 -12.31 -12.01 -12.07
CA LEU A 277 -11.20 -11.08 -11.88
C LEU A 277 -11.29 -10.35 -10.55
N GLY A 278 -12.49 -9.91 -10.14
CA GLY A 278 -12.72 -9.28 -8.85
C GLY A 278 -12.38 -10.22 -7.67
N VAL A 279 -12.80 -11.48 -7.73
CA VAL A 279 -12.45 -12.50 -6.73
C VAL A 279 -10.95 -12.74 -6.70
N TYR A 280 -10.30 -12.86 -7.86
CA TYR A 280 -8.85 -13.01 -7.96
C TYR A 280 -8.12 -11.87 -7.25
N TYR A 281 -8.49 -10.60 -7.48
CA TYR A 281 -7.82 -9.47 -6.82
C TYR A 281 -8.01 -9.44 -5.30
N LYS A 282 -9.16 -9.88 -4.80
CA LYS A 282 -9.36 -10.06 -3.35
C LYS A 282 -8.39 -11.10 -2.78
N LEU A 283 -8.24 -12.24 -3.44
CA LEU A 283 -7.29 -13.28 -3.05
C LEU A 283 -5.84 -12.82 -3.16
N GLN A 284 -5.50 -12.15 -4.26
CA GLN A 284 -4.17 -11.58 -4.47
C GLN A 284 -3.79 -10.61 -3.35
N THR A 285 -4.73 -9.80 -2.86
CA THR A 285 -4.47 -8.86 -1.76
C THR A 285 -3.94 -9.59 -0.53
N PHE A 286 -4.51 -10.73 -0.14
CA PHE A 286 -4.03 -11.50 1.01
C PHE A 286 -2.62 -12.05 0.81
N LEU A 287 -2.33 -12.58 -0.39
CA LEU A 287 -1.01 -13.13 -0.70
C LEU A 287 0.07 -12.02 -0.74
N TYR A 288 -0.22 -10.92 -1.43
CA TYR A 288 0.72 -9.81 -1.58
C TYR A 288 0.85 -8.94 -0.31
N LEU A 289 -0.12 -8.99 0.61
CA LEU A 289 -0.04 -8.30 1.89
C LEU A 289 1.23 -8.68 2.66
N THR A 290 1.52 -9.99 2.75
CA THR A 290 2.74 -10.48 3.42
C THR A 290 4.00 -10.03 2.69
N ALA A 291 4.03 -10.14 1.35
CA ALA A 291 5.15 -9.68 0.54
C ALA A 291 5.40 -8.17 0.71
N ASN A 292 4.34 -7.36 0.67
CA ASN A 292 4.43 -5.92 0.86
C ASN A 292 4.90 -5.53 2.27
N GLY A 293 4.48 -6.26 3.31
CA GLY A 293 4.97 -6.08 4.68
C GLY A 293 6.47 -6.35 4.79
N ILE A 294 6.96 -7.39 4.11
CA ILE A 294 8.40 -7.70 4.05
C ILE A 294 9.17 -6.59 3.32
N VAL A 295 8.64 -6.11 2.19
CA VAL A 295 9.24 -4.98 1.44
C VAL A 295 9.28 -3.71 2.27
N GLN A 296 8.24 -3.40 3.04
CA GLN A 296 8.23 -2.24 3.93
C GLN A 296 9.33 -2.36 5.01
N GLY A 297 9.52 -3.56 5.60
CA GLY A 297 10.62 -3.81 6.54
C GLY A 297 12.01 -3.72 5.89
N MET A 298 12.12 -4.14 4.63
CA MET A 298 13.38 -4.12 3.87
C MET A 298 13.87 -2.71 3.54
N ARG A 299 12.96 -1.79 3.18
CA ARG A 299 13.32 -0.45 2.67
C ARG A 299 14.32 0.30 3.57
N PRO A 300 14.06 0.53 4.86
CA PRO A 300 14.98 1.30 5.70
C PRO A 300 16.33 0.60 5.91
N ILE A 301 16.35 -0.74 5.98
CA ILE A 301 17.63 -1.46 6.13
C ILE A 301 18.48 -1.42 4.87
N ILE A 302 17.89 -1.48 3.69
CA ILE A 302 18.63 -1.29 2.43
C ILE A 302 19.13 0.15 2.34
N ALA A 303 18.27 1.15 2.57
CA ALA A 303 18.63 2.56 2.49
C ALA A 303 19.78 2.90 3.47
N TYR A 304 19.67 2.46 4.73
CA TYR A 304 20.68 2.67 5.75
C TYR A 304 22.03 2.04 5.37
N ASN A 305 22.03 0.76 4.98
CA ASN A 305 23.26 0.06 4.62
C ASN A 305 23.90 0.63 3.35
N TYR A 306 23.09 1.13 2.41
CA TYR A 306 23.57 1.80 1.22
C TYR A 306 24.23 3.15 1.56
N GLY A 307 23.62 3.94 2.45
CA GLY A 307 24.22 5.17 2.99
C GLY A 307 25.52 4.92 3.74
N ALA A 308 25.58 3.81 4.49
CA ALA A 308 26.79 3.37 5.19
C ALA A 308 27.86 2.74 4.29
N LYS A 309 27.64 2.66 2.98
CA LYS A 309 28.50 2.02 1.97
C LYS A 309 28.72 0.52 2.19
N GLU A 310 27.83 -0.14 2.91
CA GLU A 310 27.85 -1.60 3.19
C GLU A 310 27.22 -2.38 2.02
N TYR A 311 27.76 -2.27 0.82
CA TYR A 311 27.16 -2.80 -0.41
C TYR A 311 26.98 -4.31 -0.42
N LYS A 312 27.94 -5.06 0.15
CA LYS A 312 27.81 -6.52 0.30
C LYS A 312 26.58 -6.88 1.14
N ARG A 313 26.29 -6.08 2.15
CA ARG A 313 25.15 -6.27 3.04
C ARG A 313 23.83 -5.92 2.34
N VAL A 314 23.81 -4.84 1.56
CA VAL A 314 22.66 -4.50 0.69
C VAL A 314 22.29 -5.66 -0.22
N LYS A 315 23.26 -6.25 -0.93
CA LYS A 315 23.06 -7.43 -1.79
C LYS A 315 22.53 -8.63 -0.99
N LYS A 316 23.08 -8.88 0.19
CA LYS A 316 22.63 -9.98 1.04
C LYS A 316 21.19 -9.80 1.51
N ILE A 317 20.81 -8.58 1.92
CA ILE A 317 19.43 -8.24 2.32
C ILE A 317 18.46 -8.46 1.14
N TYR A 318 18.79 -7.94 -0.04
CA TYR A 318 18.00 -8.13 -1.25
C TYR A 318 17.76 -9.62 -1.55
N ASN A 319 18.81 -10.43 -1.55
CA ASN A 319 18.71 -11.87 -1.84
C ASN A 319 17.84 -12.62 -0.81
N TYR A 320 18.00 -12.34 0.48
CA TYR A 320 17.15 -12.96 1.51
C TYR A 320 15.68 -12.58 1.34
N VAL A 321 15.40 -11.31 1.10
CA VAL A 321 14.02 -10.86 0.90
C VAL A 321 13.42 -11.46 -0.37
N LEU A 322 14.18 -11.52 -1.46
CA LEU A 322 13.76 -12.19 -2.69
C LEU A 322 13.37 -13.65 -2.44
N ILE A 323 14.22 -14.40 -1.71
CA ILE A 323 13.93 -15.80 -1.36
C ILE A 323 12.69 -15.90 -0.47
N MET A 324 12.56 -15.04 0.55
CA MET A 324 11.40 -15.06 1.44
C MET A 324 10.10 -14.80 0.68
N ILE A 325 10.08 -13.81 -0.20
CA ILE A 325 8.90 -13.50 -1.02
C ILE A 325 8.63 -14.64 -2.01
N ALA A 326 9.66 -15.21 -2.66
CA ALA A 326 9.51 -16.33 -3.56
C ALA A 326 8.91 -17.57 -2.86
N VAL A 327 9.31 -17.86 -1.61
CA VAL A 327 8.72 -18.95 -0.81
C VAL A 327 7.24 -18.69 -0.52
N ILE A 328 6.87 -17.48 -0.12
CA ILE A 328 5.46 -17.11 0.14
C ILE A 328 4.64 -17.26 -1.15
N MET A 329 5.17 -16.77 -2.27
CA MET A 329 4.52 -16.89 -3.57
C MET A 329 4.41 -18.34 -4.03
N ALA A 330 5.40 -19.19 -3.74
CA ALA A 330 5.35 -20.62 -4.00
C ALA A 330 4.24 -21.31 -3.19
N VAL A 331 4.09 -20.98 -1.91
CA VAL A 331 2.97 -21.48 -1.09
C VAL A 331 1.64 -21.05 -1.70
N GLY A 332 1.49 -19.77 -2.10
CA GLY A 332 0.29 -19.29 -2.80
C GLY A 332 0.03 -20.04 -4.11
N THR A 333 1.06 -20.32 -4.90
CA THR A 333 0.96 -21.10 -6.13
C THR A 333 0.47 -22.51 -5.85
N VAL A 334 1.06 -23.21 -4.87
CA VAL A 334 0.63 -24.58 -4.49
C VAL A 334 -0.82 -24.59 -4.07
N LEU A 335 -1.28 -23.64 -3.24
CA LEU A 335 -2.69 -23.55 -2.85
C LEU A 335 -3.61 -23.33 -4.06
N CYS A 336 -3.25 -22.41 -4.97
CA CYS A 336 -4.04 -22.16 -6.19
C CYS A 336 -4.07 -23.35 -7.17
N LEU A 337 -3.06 -24.21 -7.16
CA LEU A 337 -3.02 -25.42 -8.00
C LEU A 337 -3.76 -26.59 -7.38
N THR A 338 -3.70 -26.77 -6.05
CA THR A 338 -4.25 -27.94 -5.34
C THR A 338 -5.73 -27.80 -4.99
N ILE A 339 -6.15 -26.62 -4.52
CA ILE A 339 -7.52 -26.38 -4.02
C ILE A 339 -8.20 -25.14 -4.65
N PRO A 340 -8.08 -24.88 -5.96
CA PRO A 340 -8.59 -23.65 -6.57
C PRO A 340 -10.09 -23.48 -6.45
N SER A 341 -10.86 -24.58 -6.62
CA SER A 341 -12.33 -24.54 -6.51
C SER A 341 -12.78 -24.19 -5.10
N ASN A 342 -12.14 -24.75 -4.06
CA ASN A 342 -12.45 -24.42 -2.68
C ASN A 342 -12.16 -22.95 -2.36
N ILE A 343 -11.09 -22.41 -2.92
CA ILE A 343 -10.72 -20.99 -2.72
C ILE A 343 -11.78 -20.08 -3.36
N ILE A 344 -12.20 -20.37 -4.60
CA ILE A 344 -13.22 -19.55 -5.28
C ILE A 344 -14.59 -19.71 -4.62
N SER A 345 -14.94 -20.90 -4.14
CA SER A 345 -16.23 -21.16 -3.48
C SER A 345 -16.42 -20.39 -2.16
N LEU A 346 -15.35 -19.85 -1.57
CA LEU A 346 -15.47 -18.90 -0.45
C LEU A 346 -16.18 -17.59 -0.84
N PHE A 347 -16.22 -17.25 -2.13
CA PHE A 347 -16.75 -15.98 -2.63
C PHE A 347 -18.02 -16.11 -3.46
N THR A 348 -18.33 -17.31 -3.95
CA THR A 348 -19.51 -17.57 -4.79
C THR A 348 -19.95 -19.03 -4.70
N THR A 349 -21.26 -19.25 -4.78
CA THR A 349 -21.87 -20.58 -4.83
C THR A 349 -22.24 -21.00 -6.28
N ASN A 350 -22.08 -20.10 -7.26
CA ASN A 350 -22.39 -20.38 -8.65
C ASN A 350 -21.35 -21.34 -9.25
N ALA A 351 -21.78 -22.52 -9.68
CA ALA A 351 -20.92 -23.59 -10.17
C ALA A 351 -20.10 -23.19 -11.42
N GLU A 352 -20.68 -22.38 -12.34
CA GLU A 352 -20.00 -21.88 -13.53
C GLU A 352 -18.88 -20.92 -13.13
N THR A 353 -19.17 -19.97 -12.24
CA THR A 353 -18.17 -19.02 -11.73
C THR A 353 -17.04 -19.74 -10.99
N VAL A 354 -17.34 -20.77 -10.20
CA VAL A 354 -16.33 -21.60 -9.53
C VAL A 354 -15.43 -22.30 -10.55
N LYS A 355 -16.00 -22.91 -11.60
CA LYS A 355 -15.24 -23.60 -12.65
C LYS A 355 -14.31 -22.63 -13.41
N VAL A 356 -14.82 -21.49 -13.85
CA VAL A 356 -14.04 -20.45 -14.56
C VAL A 356 -12.96 -19.88 -13.65
N GLY A 357 -13.32 -19.56 -12.40
CA GLY A 357 -12.37 -18.99 -11.43
C GLY A 357 -11.26 -19.96 -11.04
N ALA A 358 -11.58 -21.26 -10.87
CA ALA A 358 -10.56 -22.27 -10.60
C ALA A 358 -9.56 -22.42 -11.76
N SER A 359 -10.04 -22.38 -13.02
CA SER A 359 -9.17 -22.37 -14.19
C SER A 359 -8.29 -21.10 -14.23
N ALA A 360 -8.89 -19.94 -14.00
CA ALA A 360 -8.17 -18.67 -13.95
C ALA A 360 -7.06 -18.68 -12.88
N LEU A 361 -7.35 -19.12 -11.65
CA LEU A 361 -6.36 -19.22 -10.58
C LEU A 361 -5.17 -20.11 -10.93
N LYS A 362 -5.42 -21.27 -11.53
CA LYS A 362 -4.34 -22.18 -11.96
C LYS A 362 -3.41 -21.51 -12.96
N ILE A 363 -3.98 -20.81 -13.95
CA ILE A 363 -3.19 -20.15 -15.00
C ILE A 363 -2.40 -18.98 -14.41
N ILE A 364 -3.06 -18.08 -13.68
CA ILE A 364 -2.45 -16.87 -13.15
C ILE A 364 -1.35 -17.20 -12.12
N SER A 365 -1.57 -18.20 -11.28
CA SER A 365 -0.64 -18.57 -10.21
C SER A 365 0.74 -19.04 -10.72
N ALA A 366 0.86 -19.45 -11.99
CA ALA A 366 2.13 -19.77 -12.62
C ALA A 366 3.11 -18.57 -12.61
N GLY A 367 2.59 -17.33 -12.56
CA GLY A 367 3.40 -16.12 -12.47
C GLY A 367 3.81 -15.71 -11.04
N PHE A 368 3.21 -16.26 -9.99
CA PHE A 368 3.40 -15.75 -8.63
C PHE A 368 4.86 -15.81 -8.16
N VAL A 369 5.51 -16.95 -8.28
CA VAL A 369 6.90 -17.12 -7.83
C VAL A 369 7.82 -16.14 -8.55
N VAL A 370 7.63 -15.99 -9.84
CA VAL A 370 8.45 -15.11 -10.69
C VAL A 370 8.22 -13.63 -10.33
N SER A 371 7.00 -13.26 -9.90
CA SER A 371 6.68 -11.90 -9.47
C SER A 371 7.50 -11.43 -8.27
N ALA A 372 8.06 -12.35 -7.47
CA ALA A 372 8.94 -12.01 -6.36
C ALA A 372 10.13 -11.13 -6.79
N VAL A 373 10.63 -11.32 -8.03
CA VAL A 373 11.74 -10.53 -8.57
C VAL A 373 11.34 -9.07 -8.76
N SER A 374 10.19 -8.82 -9.40
CA SER A 374 9.71 -7.45 -9.66
C SER A 374 9.31 -6.74 -8.36
N VAL A 375 8.62 -7.43 -7.44
CA VAL A 375 8.20 -6.87 -6.14
C VAL A 375 9.40 -6.48 -5.28
N THR A 376 10.38 -7.38 -5.16
CA THR A 376 11.60 -7.11 -4.37
C THR A 376 12.44 -6.00 -5.01
N SER A 377 12.59 -6.02 -6.35
CA SER A 377 13.39 -5.02 -7.07
C SER A 377 12.79 -3.62 -6.98
N CYS A 378 11.47 -3.47 -7.13
CA CYS A 378 10.80 -2.18 -6.97
C CYS A 378 11.04 -1.60 -5.56
N GLY A 379 10.82 -2.38 -4.51
CA GLY A 379 11.05 -1.92 -3.14
C GLY A 379 12.51 -1.58 -2.84
N ALA A 380 13.45 -2.37 -3.37
CA ALA A 380 14.88 -2.10 -3.23
C ALA A 380 15.33 -0.85 -3.99
N LEU A 381 14.83 -0.63 -5.22
CA LEU A 381 15.14 0.57 -6.01
C LEU A 381 14.61 1.84 -5.35
N GLU A 382 13.39 1.81 -4.79
CA GLU A 382 12.84 2.92 -4.00
C GLU A 382 13.74 3.24 -2.78
N ALA A 383 14.18 2.22 -2.06
CA ALA A 383 15.11 2.37 -0.93
C ALA A 383 16.49 2.92 -1.34
N LEU A 384 16.93 2.64 -2.56
CA LEU A 384 18.21 3.09 -3.12
C LEU A 384 18.11 4.46 -3.83
N ASN A 385 17.02 5.21 -3.64
CA ASN A 385 16.75 6.48 -4.30
C ASN A 385 16.66 6.39 -5.84
N LYS A 386 16.25 5.21 -6.34
CA LYS A 386 16.06 4.88 -7.75
C LYS A 386 14.56 4.76 -8.10
N GLY A 387 13.77 5.76 -7.67
CA GLY A 387 12.32 5.75 -7.86
C GLY A 387 11.88 5.67 -9.32
N LYS A 388 12.58 6.35 -10.24
CA LYS A 388 12.28 6.30 -11.67
C LYS A 388 12.41 4.90 -12.24
N GLU A 389 13.45 4.18 -11.85
CA GLU A 389 13.70 2.81 -12.27
C GLU A 389 12.65 1.84 -11.72
N SER A 390 12.20 2.06 -10.47
CA SER A 390 11.05 1.34 -9.89
C SER A 390 9.78 1.59 -10.70
N LEU A 391 9.51 2.84 -11.07
CA LEU A 391 8.33 3.19 -11.87
C LEU A 391 8.35 2.54 -13.26
N VAL A 392 9.51 2.47 -13.92
CA VAL A 392 9.62 1.78 -15.21
C VAL A 392 9.21 0.31 -15.10
N ILE A 393 9.67 -0.39 -14.05
CA ILE A 393 9.27 -1.78 -13.80
C ILE A 393 7.76 -1.87 -13.60
N SER A 394 7.18 -0.99 -12.78
CA SER A 394 5.75 -0.99 -12.48
C SER A 394 4.90 -0.65 -13.71
N LEU A 395 5.33 0.31 -14.53
CA LEU A 395 4.64 0.62 -15.80
C LEU A 395 4.66 -0.59 -16.75
N CYS A 396 5.79 -1.29 -16.88
CA CYS A 396 5.85 -2.51 -17.68
C CYS A 396 4.90 -3.57 -17.12
N ARG A 397 4.87 -3.77 -15.80
CA ARG A 397 4.08 -4.79 -15.15
C ARG A 397 2.58 -4.53 -15.22
N TYR A 398 2.14 -3.28 -14.96
CA TYR A 398 0.73 -2.96 -14.78
C TYR A 398 0.05 -2.34 -16.01
N LEU A 399 0.81 -1.91 -17.01
CA LEU A 399 0.23 -1.21 -18.16
C LEU A 399 0.83 -1.66 -19.51
N VAL A 400 2.14 -1.45 -19.70
CA VAL A 400 2.78 -1.54 -21.02
C VAL A 400 2.82 -2.97 -21.56
N ILE A 401 2.97 -3.97 -20.71
CA ILE A 401 3.04 -5.38 -21.14
C ILE A 401 1.69 -6.06 -20.97
N ILE A 402 1.09 -6.00 -19.77
CA ILE A 402 -0.08 -6.81 -19.46
C ILE A 402 -1.31 -6.42 -20.27
N VAL A 403 -1.59 -5.12 -20.46
CA VAL A 403 -2.80 -4.68 -21.14
C VAL A 403 -2.77 -5.05 -22.63
N PRO A 404 -1.71 -4.74 -23.40
CA PRO A 404 -1.61 -5.20 -24.78
C PRO A 404 -1.58 -6.73 -24.91
N CYS A 405 -0.86 -7.43 -24.01
CA CYS A 405 -0.78 -8.88 -24.00
C CYS A 405 -2.17 -9.50 -23.76
N ALA A 406 -2.92 -9.01 -22.75
CA ALA A 406 -4.28 -9.46 -22.47
C ALA A 406 -5.22 -9.20 -23.64
N PHE A 407 -5.14 -8.00 -24.25
CA PHE A 407 -5.96 -7.67 -25.42
C PHE A 407 -5.66 -8.58 -26.61
N LEU A 408 -4.40 -8.78 -26.98
CA LEU A 408 -4.00 -9.62 -28.11
C LEU A 408 -4.37 -11.09 -27.86
N LEU A 409 -4.03 -11.63 -26.70
CA LEU A 409 -4.35 -13.03 -26.38
C LEU A 409 -5.85 -13.27 -26.25
N SER A 410 -6.62 -12.29 -25.82
CA SER A 410 -8.08 -12.40 -25.77
C SER A 410 -8.72 -12.56 -27.15
N LYS A 411 -8.09 -12.02 -28.21
CA LYS A 411 -8.55 -12.21 -29.60
C LYS A 411 -8.21 -13.60 -30.16
N ILE A 412 -7.18 -14.27 -29.62
CA ILE A 412 -6.69 -15.57 -30.12
C ILE A 412 -7.36 -16.73 -29.36
N VAL A 413 -7.39 -16.67 -28.03
CA VAL A 413 -7.85 -17.77 -27.16
C VAL A 413 -9.02 -17.37 -26.23
N GLY A 414 -9.72 -16.29 -26.56
CA GLY A 414 -10.85 -15.80 -25.77
C GLY A 414 -10.44 -15.30 -24.37
N ALA A 415 -11.38 -15.33 -23.41
CA ALA A 415 -11.15 -14.83 -22.05
C ALA A 415 -9.96 -15.51 -21.34
N ASN A 416 -9.62 -16.75 -21.68
CA ASN A 416 -8.45 -17.42 -21.13
C ASN A 416 -7.13 -16.75 -21.55
N GLY A 417 -7.12 -15.99 -22.64
CA GLY A 417 -6.00 -15.16 -23.04
C GLY A 417 -5.64 -14.11 -22.01
N VAL A 418 -6.64 -13.52 -21.37
CA VAL A 418 -6.44 -12.53 -20.30
C VAL A 418 -5.72 -13.16 -19.10
N TRP A 419 -6.10 -14.39 -18.72
CA TRP A 419 -5.44 -15.10 -17.62
C TRP A 419 -3.99 -15.46 -17.94
N ASN A 420 -3.72 -15.86 -19.19
CA ASN A 420 -2.36 -16.14 -19.65
C ASN A 420 -1.47 -14.88 -19.68
N ALA A 421 -2.03 -13.71 -19.93
CA ALA A 421 -1.27 -12.46 -19.93
C ALA A 421 -0.59 -12.19 -18.57
N PHE A 422 -1.15 -12.68 -17.45
CA PHE A 422 -0.57 -12.47 -16.11
C PHE A 422 0.82 -13.12 -15.98
N TRP A 423 0.93 -14.43 -16.21
CA TRP A 423 2.19 -15.13 -16.02
C TRP A 423 3.25 -14.72 -17.08
N ILE A 424 2.81 -14.44 -18.32
CA ILE A 424 3.70 -13.93 -19.37
C ILE A 424 4.27 -12.57 -18.95
N THR A 425 3.42 -11.68 -18.47
CA THR A 425 3.85 -10.36 -17.97
C THR A 425 4.81 -10.49 -16.81
N GLU A 426 4.52 -11.34 -15.83
CA GLU A 426 5.41 -11.53 -14.68
C GLU A 426 6.78 -12.07 -15.12
N ALA A 427 6.84 -13.01 -16.07
CA ALA A 427 8.08 -13.53 -16.61
C ALA A 427 8.90 -12.44 -17.31
N LEU A 428 8.28 -11.67 -18.21
CA LEU A 428 8.95 -10.57 -18.90
C LEU A 428 9.39 -9.46 -17.94
N THR A 429 8.53 -9.10 -17.01
CA THR A 429 8.83 -8.05 -16.03
C THR A 429 9.92 -8.49 -15.05
N ALA A 430 10.01 -9.76 -14.70
CA ALA A 430 11.09 -10.28 -13.87
C ALA A 430 12.47 -10.11 -14.57
N VAL A 431 12.54 -10.39 -15.86
CA VAL A 431 13.77 -10.16 -16.67
C VAL A 431 14.11 -8.67 -16.69
N ILE A 432 13.13 -7.81 -17.00
CA ILE A 432 13.31 -6.35 -16.98
C ILE A 432 13.79 -5.88 -15.61
N SER A 433 13.14 -6.35 -14.53
CA SER A 433 13.47 -5.99 -13.15
C SER A 433 14.89 -6.37 -12.78
N PHE A 434 15.31 -7.58 -13.16
CA PHE A 434 16.67 -8.05 -12.91
C PHE A 434 17.69 -7.18 -13.65
N VAL A 435 17.45 -6.88 -14.92
CA VAL A 435 18.35 -6.05 -15.74
C VAL A 435 18.42 -4.61 -15.21
N VAL A 436 17.24 -4.01 -14.90
CA VAL A 436 17.16 -2.64 -14.38
C VAL A 436 17.86 -2.57 -13.02
N TYR A 437 17.57 -3.50 -12.10
CA TYR A 437 18.22 -3.55 -10.80
C TYR A 437 19.74 -3.69 -10.92
N LYS A 438 20.22 -4.66 -11.71
CA LYS A 438 21.66 -4.91 -11.90
C LYS A 438 22.40 -3.71 -12.53
N LYS A 439 21.76 -3.01 -13.48
CA LYS A 439 22.36 -1.81 -14.11
C LYS A 439 22.34 -0.57 -13.19
N SER A 440 21.28 -0.40 -12.44
CA SER A 440 21.08 0.78 -11.59
C SER A 440 21.86 0.69 -10.28
N VAL A 441 22.09 -0.52 -9.79
CA VAL A 441 22.75 -0.79 -8.51
C VAL A 441 24.15 -1.33 -8.76
N LYS A 442 25.09 -0.42 -9.07
CA LYS A 442 26.53 -0.77 -9.14
C LYS A 442 27.06 -0.90 -7.72
N LEU A 443 26.88 -2.07 -7.13
CA LEU A 443 27.51 -2.45 -5.86
C LEU A 443 28.94 -2.91 -6.18
N LYS A 444 29.90 -1.95 -6.13
CA LYS A 444 31.33 -2.27 -6.23
C LYS A 444 31.83 -2.91 -4.95
#